data_aa83c847e260c2aa081765e8bd22f0a6
#
_entry.id   aa83c847e260c2aa081765e8bd22f0a6
#
_cell.length_a   1.000
_cell.length_b   1.000
_cell.length_c   1.000
_cell.angle_alpha   90.00
_cell.angle_beta   90.00
_cell.angle_gamma   90.00
#
_symmetry.space_group_name_H-M   'P 1'
#
loop_
_entity.id
_entity.type
_entity.pdbx_description
1 polymer ?
#
loop_
_entity_poly.entity_id
_entity_poly.type
_entity_poly.pdbx_seq_one_letter_code
_entity_poly.pdbx_strand_id
1 'polypeptide(L)'
;MKELTKRQIWDYFILVARVLLAWTLIKYGWSKLTDGQFGVTEETMKLPLKKIDLLRLSWYLADHEPFKSFVGISQIFTAMLILYNRTVIIGALISIPIWMNILIWDITFMGLCTPFTVRLPFYLLLTSLILWHYRDKVLSALQVCIKGTSPKFKYPVWTYLILPLLALCLEIVAALPSATIHLIKQFVK
;
A
#
# COMPACT_ATOMS: atom_id res chain seq x y z
N MET A 1 -30.31 -12.62 29.74
CA MET A 1 -29.20 -12.17 28.88
C MET A 1 -28.35 -11.18 29.67
N LYS A 2 -27.04 -11.38 29.85
CA LYS A 2 -26.19 -10.37 30.50
C LYS A 2 -26.13 -9.13 29.63
N GLU A 3 -26.45 -7.98 30.17
CA GLU A 3 -26.28 -6.70 29.47
C GLU A 3 -24.79 -6.49 29.18
N LEU A 4 -24.48 -6.19 27.91
CA LEU A 4 -23.11 -5.90 27.47
C LEU A 4 -22.69 -4.54 28.03
N THR A 5 -21.52 -4.46 28.62
CA THR A 5 -20.93 -3.20 29.07
C THR A 5 -20.51 -2.34 27.87
N LYS A 6 -20.49 -1.03 28.01
CA LYS A 6 -20.03 -0.09 26.94
C LYS A 6 -18.64 -0.47 26.38
N ARG A 7 -17.75 -0.98 27.23
CA ARG A 7 -16.41 -1.43 26.81
C ARG A 7 -16.49 -2.67 25.91
N GLN A 8 -17.35 -3.64 26.25
CA GLN A 8 -17.55 -4.84 25.43
C GLN A 8 -18.16 -4.50 24.06
N ILE A 9 -19.11 -3.55 24.02
CA ILE A 9 -19.69 -3.07 22.77
C ILE A 9 -18.62 -2.42 21.89
N TRP A 10 -17.73 -1.59 22.45
CA TRP A 10 -16.64 -0.98 21.73
C TRP A 10 -15.65 -2.02 21.19
N ASP A 11 -15.22 -2.97 22.01
CA ASP A 11 -14.33 -4.05 21.58
C ASP A 11 -14.94 -4.86 20.44
N TYR A 12 -16.24 -5.16 20.52
CA TYR A 12 -16.97 -5.88 19.48
C TYR A 12 -17.05 -5.05 18.18
N PHE A 13 -17.31 -3.75 18.29
CA PHE A 13 -17.29 -2.84 17.12
C PHE A 13 -15.94 -2.85 16.41
N ILE A 14 -14.83 -2.83 17.14
CA ILE A 14 -13.50 -2.94 16.57
C ILE A 14 -13.28 -4.28 15.84
N LEU A 15 -13.80 -5.37 16.38
CA LEU A 15 -13.76 -6.68 15.69
C LEU A 15 -14.56 -6.64 14.37
N VAL A 16 -15.75 -6.06 14.38
CA VAL A 16 -16.57 -5.88 13.16
C VAL A 16 -15.83 -5.02 12.14
N ALA A 17 -15.23 -3.92 12.55
CA ALA A 17 -14.44 -3.05 11.68
C ALA A 17 -13.26 -3.81 11.04
N ARG A 18 -12.54 -4.63 11.80
CA ARG A 18 -11.44 -5.47 11.29
C ARG A 18 -11.93 -6.46 10.23
N VAL A 19 -13.05 -7.14 10.50
CA VAL A 19 -13.63 -8.11 9.54
C VAL A 19 -14.08 -7.40 8.26
N LEU A 20 -14.73 -6.23 8.36
CA LEU A 20 -15.15 -5.46 7.21
C LEU A 20 -13.97 -5.01 6.34
N LEU A 21 -12.92 -4.44 6.95
CA LEU A 21 -11.72 -3.99 6.24
C LEU A 21 -10.99 -5.16 5.58
N ALA A 22 -10.81 -6.27 6.30
CA ALA A 22 -10.16 -7.45 5.76
C ALA A 22 -10.96 -8.06 4.60
N TRP A 23 -12.28 -8.20 4.75
CA TRP A 23 -13.14 -8.67 3.68
C TRP A 23 -13.04 -7.81 2.43
N THR A 24 -13.05 -6.49 2.60
CA THR A 24 -12.92 -5.55 1.47
C THR A 24 -11.57 -5.69 0.78
N LEU A 25 -10.47 -5.80 1.54
CA LEU A 25 -9.13 -6.02 0.97
C LEU A 25 -9.02 -7.36 0.24
N ILE A 26 -9.57 -8.44 0.81
CA ILE A 26 -9.60 -9.75 0.14
C ILE A 26 -10.38 -9.64 -1.18
N LYS A 27 -11.56 -9.05 -1.14
CA LYS A 27 -12.38 -8.87 -2.34
C LYS A 27 -11.66 -8.06 -3.43
N TYR A 28 -10.99 -6.97 -3.05
CA TYR A 28 -10.24 -6.12 -3.98
C TYR A 28 -9.00 -6.85 -4.52
N GLY A 29 -8.25 -7.53 -3.66
CA GLY A 29 -7.08 -8.30 -4.07
C GLY A 29 -7.46 -9.49 -4.97
N TRP A 30 -8.48 -10.23 -4.60
CA TRP A 30 -8.98 -11.36 -5.39
C TRP A 30 -9.48 -10.93 -6.76
N SER A 31 -10.27 -9.85 -6.81
CA SER A 31 -10.79 -9.31 -8.08
C SER A 31 -9.68 -8.89 -9.04
N LYS A 32 -8.52 -8.44 -8.54
CA LYS A 32 -7.35 -8.14 -9.37
C LYS A 32 -6.67 -9.39 -9.90
N LEU A 33 -6.56 -10.45 -9.08
CA LEU A 33 -5.92 -11.71 -9.46
C LEU A 33 -6.76 -12.55 -10.43
N THR A 34 -8.08 -12.34 -10.47
CA THR A 34 -9.03 -13.10 -11.30
C THR A 34 -9.63 -12.31 -12.46
N ASP A 35 -8.92 -11.29 -12.94
CA ASP A 35 -9.32 -10.44 -14.08
C ASP A 35 -10.69 -9.74 -13.91
N GLY A 36 -11.15 -9.62 -12.66
CA GLY A 36 -12.45 -8.99 -12.35
C GLY A 36 -12.42 -7.48 -12.25
N GLN A 37 -11.23 -6.87 -12.06
CA GLN A 37 -11.09 -5.43 -11.86
C GLN A 37 -10.10 -4.77 -12.82
N PHE A 38 -8.98 -5.42 -13.15
CA PHE A 38 -8.02 -4.91 -14.13
C PHE A 38 -8.30 -5.50 -15.51
N GLY A 39 -7.73 -4.88 -16.54
CA GLY A 39 -7.93 -5.25 -17.92
C GLY A 39 -9.05 -4.49 -18.61
N VAL A 40 -9.12 -4.68 -19.92
CA VAL A 40 -10.13 -4.09 -20.81
C VAL A 40 -10.54 -5.12 -21.85
N THR A 41 -11.76 -4.99 -22.39
CA THR A 41 -12.26 -5.87 -23.43
C THR A 41 -11.55 -5.64 -24.76
N GLU A 42 -11.49 -6.65 -25.62
CA GLU A 42 -10.94 -6.53 -26.98
C GLU A 42 -11.60 -5.42 -27.81
N GLU A 43 -12.88 -5.17 -27.59
CA GLU A 43 -13.60 -4.09 -28.25
C GLU A 43 -13.04 -2.72 -27.84
N THR A 44 -12.71 -2.54 -26.55
CA THR A 44 -12.09 -1.31 -26.05
C THR A 44 -10.70 -1.12 -26.64
N MET A 45 -9.93 -2.19 -26.86
CA MET A 45 -8.60 -2.14 -27.47
C MET A 45 -8.61 -1.66 -28.94
N LYS A 46 -9.70 -1.83 -29.64
CA LYS A 46 -9.88 -1.37 -31.04
C LYS A 46 -10.24 0.13 -31.13
N LEU A 47 -10.58 0.76 -30.00
CA LEU A 47 -10.94 2.18 -29.99
C LEU A 47 -9.68 3.07 -30.04
N PRO A 48 -9.74 4.20 -30.75
CA PRO A 48 -8.67 5.19 -30.69
C PRO A 48 -8.56 5.75 -29.27
N LEU A 49 -7.33 5.99 -28.81
CA LEU A 49 -7.01 6.41 -27.43
C LEU A 49 -7.85 7.62 -26.94
N LYS A 50 -8.18 8.53 -27.85
CA LYS A 50 -9.01 9.71 -27.54
C LYS A 50 -10.45 9.37 -27.12
N LYS A 51 -10.94 8.16 -27.47
CA LYS A 51 -12.30 7.68 -27.13
C LYS A 51 -12.34 6.77 -25.92
N ILE A 52 -11.17 6.39 -25.38
CA ILE A 52 -11.09 5.52 -24.21
C ILE A 52 -11.17 6.37 -22.95
N ASP A 53 -12.04 5.96 -22.02
CA ASP A 53 -12.15 6.56 -20.70
C ASP A 53 -10.86 6.36 -19.89
N LEU A 54 -10.45 7.36 -19.11
CA LEU A 54 -9.22 7.33 -18.32
C LEU A 54 -9.16 6.14 -17.34
N LEU A 55 -10.29 5.76 -16.76
CA LEU A 55 -10.35 4.60 -15.87
C LEU A 55 -10.02 3.31 -16.62
N ARG A 56 -10.60 3.09 -17.81
CA ARG A 56 -10.29 1.91 -18.61
C ARG A 56 -8.84 1.87 -19.06
N LEU A 57 -8.29 3.02 -19.44
CA LEU A 57 -6.87 3.12 -19.78
C LEU A 57 -5.99 2.77 -18.59
N SER A 58 -6.31 3.27 -17.39
CA SER A 58 -5.57 2.95 -16.16
C SER A 58 -5.65 1.47 -15.80
N TRP A 59 -6.80 0.84 -15.99
CA TRP A 59 -6.98 -0.60 -15.78
C TRP A 59 -6.18 -1.44 -16.77
N TYR A 60 -6.12 -1.03 -18.04
CA TYR A 60 -5.28 -1.68 -19.04
C TYR A 60 -3.81 -1.65 -18.64
N LEU A 61 -3.31 -0.49 -18.19
CA LEU A 61 -1.93 -0.35 -17.74
C LEU A 61 -1.63 -1.14 -16.46
N ALA A 62 -2.62 -1.29 -15.59
CA ALA A 62 -2.48 -2.02 -14.33
C ALA A 62 -2.60 -3.55 -14.48
N ASP A 63 -3.06 -4.04 -15.63
CA ASP A 63 -3.27 -5.48 -15.92
C ASP A 63 -1.99 -6.21 -16.36
N HIS A 64 -0.82 -5.65 -16.12
CA HIS A 64 0.44 -6.24 -16.53
C HIS A 64 1.16 -6.86 -15.32
N GLU A 65 1.72 -8.06 -15.55
CA GLU A 65 2.59 -8.70 -14.56
C GLU A 65 3.98 -8.05 -14.54
N PRO A 66 4.63 -7.91 -13.38
CA PRO A 66 4.24 -8.42 -12.06
C PRO A 66 3.35 -7.47 -11.22
N PHE A 67 2.96 -6.32 -11.74
CA PHE A 67 2.24 -5.29 -10.99
C PHE A 67 0.89 -5.77 -10.46
N LYS A 68 0.09 -6.42 -11.30
CA LYS A 68 -1.22 -6.98 -10.97
C LYS A 68 -1.14 -7.95 -9.79
N SER A 69 -0.27 -8.95 -9.90
CA SER A 69 -0.06 -9.93 -8.83
C SER A 69 0.46 -9.29 -7.55
N PHE A 70 1.41 -8.35 -7.63
CA PHE A 70 1.93 -7.64 -6.47
C PHE A 70 0.83 -6.90 -5.71
N VAL A 71 0.00 -6.13 -6.41
CA VAL A 71 -1.11 -5.37 -5.79
C VAL A 71 -2.15 -6.31 -5.19
N GLY A 72 -2.57 -7.35 -5.92
CA GLY A 72 -3.56 -8.31 -5.43
C GLY A 72 -3.10 -9.06 -4.18
N ILE A 73 -1.89 -9.62 -4.22
CA ILE A 73 -1.30 -10.39 -3.11
C ILE A 73 -1.08 -9.48 -1.89
N SER A 74 -0.56 -8.26 -2.07
CA SER A 74 -0.32 -7.33 -0.96
C SER A 74 -1.61 -6.97 -0.21
N GLN A 75 -2.73 -6.83 -0.91
CA GLN A 75 -4.04 -6.57 -0.30
C GLN A 75 -4.54 -7.77 0.50
N ILE A 76 -4.46 -8.99 -0.05
CA ILE A 76 -4.88 -10.22 0.65
C ILE A 76 -3.98 -10.46 1.87
N PHE A 77 -2.67 -10.29 1.73
CA PHE A 77 -1.73 -10.43 2.84
C PHE A 77 -2.04 -9.44 3.98
N THR A 78 -2.30 -8.17 3.64
CA THR A 78 -2.68 -7.16 4.62
C THR A 78 -3.99 -7.49 5.33
N ALA A 79 -4.97 -8.04 4.62
CA ALA A 79 -6.22 -8.51 5.20
C ALA A 79 -5.98 -9.61 6.25
N MET A 80 -5.11 -10.58 5.96
CA MET A 80 -4.74 -11.62 6.92
C MET A 80 -4.08 -11.03 8.17
N LEU A 81 -3.20 -10.03 8.01
CA LEU A 81 -2.58 -9.34 9.14
C LEU A 81 -3.60 -8.59 10.02
N ILE A 82 -4.65 -8.00 9.44
CA ILE A 82 -5.72 -7.32 10.18
C ILE A 82 -6.58 -8.32 10.96
N LEU A 83 -6.84 -9.51 10.41
CA LEU A 83 -7.65 -10.55 11.07
C LEU A 83 -6.91 -11.20 12.23
N TYR A 84 -5.61 -11.41 12.09
CA TYR A 84 -4.84 -12.09 13.12
C TYR A 84 -4.54 -11.15 14.30
N ASN A 85 -4.91 -11.56 15.52
CA ASN A 85 -4.86 -10.70 16.71
C ASN A 85 -3.46 -10.17 17.06
N ARG A 86 -2.40 -10.93 16.77
CA ARG A 86 -1.02 -10.52 17.09
C ARG A 86 -0.45 -9.50 16.10
N THR A 87 -0.97 -9.45 14.88
CA THR A 87 -0.46 -8.60 13.80
C THR A 87 -1.40 -7.48 13.41
N VAL A 88 -2.53 -7.32 14.09
CA VAL A 88 -3.56 -6.33 13.76
C VAL A 88 -3.02 -4.91 13.62
N ILE A 89 -2.10 -4.48 14.48
CA ILE A 89 -1.49 -3.15 14.43
C ILE A 89 -0.66 -3.00 13.15
N ILE A 90 0.16 -4.00 12.84
CA ILE A 90 0.98 -4.03 11.61
C ILE A 90 0.06 -4.00 10.38
N GLY A 91 -0.97 -4.84 10.35
CA GLY A 91 -1.95 -4.88 9.27
C GLY A 91 -2.68 -3.53 9.10
N ALA A 92 -3.08 -2.89 10.19
CA ALA A 92 -3.71 -1.57 10.15
C ALA A 92 -2.74 -0.49 9.61
N LEU A 93 -1.47 -0.49 10.04
CA LEU A 93 -0.48 0.45 9.55
C LEU A 93 -0.19 0.26 8.05
N ILE A 94 -0.04 -0.99 7.59
CA ILE A 94 0.18 -1.30 6.17
C ILE A 94 -1.06 -0.97 5.33
N SER A 95 -2.26 -1.10 5.89
CA SER A 95 -3.49 -0.81 5.15
C SER A 95 -3.68 0.68 4.84
N ILE A 96 -3.11 1.60 5.63
CA ILE A 96 -3.21 3.05 5.37
C ILE A 96 -2.67 3.43 3.99
N PRO A 97 -1.40 3.15 3.62
CA PRO A 97 -0.90 3.47 2.29
C PRO A 97 -1.67 2.73 1.18
N ILE A 98 -2.18 1.53 1.42
CA ILE A 98 -3.00 0.82 0.45
C ILE A 98 -4.32 1.58 0.19
N TRP A 99 -5.05 1.97 1.25
CA TRP A 99 -6.29 2.74 1.12
C TRP A 99 -6.05 4.11 0.49
N MET A 100 -4.96 4.78 0.87
CA MET A 100 -4.57 6.07 0.29
C MET A 100 -4.25 5.94 -1.21
N ASN A 101 -3.51 4.90 -1.60
CA ASN A 101 -3.20 4.65 -3.00
C ASN A 101 -4.48 4.42 -3.83
N ILE A 102 -5.39 3.56 -3.35
CA ILE A 102 -6.68 3.31 -4.01
C ILE A 102 -7.50 4.60 -4.08
N LEU A 103 -7.55 5.39 -3.01
CA LEU A 103 -8.29 6.65 -2.98
C LEU A 103 -7.76 7.66 -4.01
N ILE A 104 -6.44 7.83 -4.07
CA ILE A 104 -5.81 8.75 -5.03
C ILE A 104 -6.06 8.26 -6.47
N TRP A 105 -5.94 6.96 -6.70
CA TRP A 105 -6.24 6.33 -7.98
C TRP A 105 -7.69 6.60 -8.41
N ASP A 106 -8.65 6.32 -7.53
CA ASP A 106 -10.06 6.49 -7.82
C ASP A 106 -10.41 7.97 -8.05
N ILE A 107 -9.89 8.89 -7.24
CA ILE A 107 -10.07 10.33 -7.46
C ILE A 107 -9.52 10.77 -8.83
N THR A 108 -8.34 10.29 -9.17
CA THR A 108 -7.65 10.67 -10.42
C THR A 108 -8.38 10.18 -11.65
N PHE A 109 -8.87 8.95 -11.65
CA PHE A 109 -9.40 8.29 -12.83
C PHE A 109 -10.93 8.20 -12.88
N MET A 110 -11.61 8.30 -11.72
CA MET A 110 -13.09 8.21 -11.63
C MET A 110 -13.73 9.52 -11.17
N GLY A 111 -12.97 10.44 -10.56
CA GLY A 111 -13.49 11.69 -9.99
C GLY A 111 -13.90 11.58 -8.50
N LEU A 112 -14.19 12.74 -7.90
CA LEU A 112 -14.41 12.89 -6.45
C LEU A 112 -15.72 12.30 -5.92
N CYS A 113 -16.76 12.24 -6.75
CA CYS A 113 -18.13 11.95 -6.28
C CYS A 113 -18.64 10.57 -6.71
N THR A 114 -17.76 9.57 -6.77
CA THR A 114 -18.18 8.21 -7.08
C THR A 114 -18.48 7.41 -5.80
N PRO A 115 -19.33 6.37 -5.86
CA PRO A 115 -19.56 5.51 -4.70
C PRO A 115 -18.30 4.85 -4.13
N PHE A 116 -17.26 4.69 -4.95
CA PHE A 116 -15.98 4.12 -4.55
C PHE A 116 -15.13 5.13 -3.78
N THR A 117 -14.98 6.36 -4.30
CA THR A 117 -14.19 7.43 -3.66
C THR A 117 -14.78 7.85 -2.30
N VAL A 118 -16.10 7.79 -2.11
CA VAL A 118 -16.75 8.13 -0.85
C VAL A 118 -16.54 7.06 0.23
N ARG A 119 -16.42 5.78 -0.15
CA ARG A 119 -16.21 4.68 0.83
C ARG A 119 -14.80 4.63 1.41
N LEU A 120 -13.80 5.02 0.65
CA LEU A 120 -12.40 4.90 1.06
C LEU A 120 -12.02 5.77 2.26
N PRO A 121 -12.45 7.03 2.41
CA PRO A 121 -12.27 7.81 3.63
C PRO A 121 -12.89 7.13 4.86
N PHE A 122 -14.03 6.45 4.71
CA PHE A 122 -14.61 5.67 5.79
C PHE A 122 -13.73 4.48 6.20
N TYR A 123 -13.11 3.78 5.25
CA TYR A 123 -12.16 2.69 5.58
C TYR A 123 -10.90 3.23 6.27
N LEU A 124 -10.39 4.40 5.87
CA LEU A 124 -9.32 5.08 6.57
C LEU A 124 -9.72 5.49 8.00
N LEU A 125 -10.94 5.98 8.19
CA LEU A 125 -11.48 6.28 9.52
C LEU A 125 -11.52 5.02 10.40
N LEU A 126 -12.09 3.91 9.90
CA LEU A 126 -12.13 2.64 10.63
C LEU A 126 -10.72 2.13 10.98
N THR A 127 -9.78 2.24 10.05
CA THR A 127 -8.38 1.88 10.30
C THR A 127 -7.78 2.74 11.42
N SER A 128 -8.04 4.04 11.40
CA SER A 128 -7.61 4.97 12.46
C SER A 128 -8.23 4.64 13.82
N LEU A 129 -9.50 4.24 13.86
CA LEU A 129 -10.17 3.80 15.08
C LEU A 129 -9.58 2.49 15.64
N ILE A 130 -9.17 1.56 14.77
CA ILE A 130 -8.43 0.36 15.20
C ILE A 130 -7.10 0.75 15.85
N LEU A 131 -6.32 1.63 15.23
CA LEU A 131 -5.04 2.11 15.79
C LEU A 131 -5.26 2.87 17.10
N TRP A 132 -6.32 3.68 17.19
CA TRP A 132 -6.70 4.39 18.41
C TRP A 132 -7.08 3.44 19.54
N HIS A 133 -7.80 2.36 19.24
CA HIS A 133 -8.12 1.32 20.23
C HIS A 133 -6.87 0.68 20.82
N TYR A 134 -5.82 0.48 20.01
CA TYR A 134 -4.52 -0.08 20.43
C TYR A 134 -3.44 0.98 20.68
N ARG A 135 -3.83 2.26 20.88
CA ARG A 135 -2.91 3.41 20.94
C ARG A 135 -1.71 3.22 21.88
N ASP A 136 -1.92 2.62 23.04
CA ASP A 136 -0.84 2.43 24.03
C ASP A 136 0.28 1.52 23.48
N LYS A 137 -0.11 0.46 22.75
CA LYS A 137 0.84 -0.42 22.07
C LYS A 137 1.51 0.25 20.87
N VAL A 138 0.74 1.03 20.10
CA VAL A 138 1.26 1.81 18.96
C VAL A 138 2.29 2.82 19.42
N LEU A 139 1.98 3.60 20.47
CA LEU A 139 2.90 4.59 21.04
C LEU A 139 4.16 3.94 21.62
N SER A 140 4.01 2.81 22.34
CA SER A 140 5.16 2.06 22.87
C SER A 140 6.06 1.55 21.75
N ALA A 141 5.49 1.00 20.67
CA ALA A 141 6.25 0.54 19.53
C ALA A 141 6.99 1.70 18.82
N LEU A 142 6.32 2.83 18.61
CA LEU A 142 6.95 4.04 18.06
C LEU A 142 8.08 4.56 18.95
N GLN A 143 7.89 4.58 20.27
CA GLN A 143 8.95 4.99 21.20
C GLN A 143 10.17 4.08 21.11
N VAL A 144 9.97 2.77 20.99
CA VAL A 144 11.08 1.81 20.81
C VAL A 144 11.80 2.05 19.49
N CYS A 145 11.06 2.32 18.42
CA CYS A 145 11.65 2.61 17.11
C CYS A 145 12.45 3.92 17.08
N ILE A 146 12.02 4.92 17.85
CA ILE A 146 12.69 6.25 17.89
C ILE A 146 13.85 6.28 18.87
N LYS A 147 13.72 5.58 20.03
CA LYS A 147 14.78 5.53 21.04
C LYS A 147 16.01 4.79 20.51
N GLY A 148 17.15 5.47 20.51
CA GLY A 148 18.44 4.88 20.16
C GLY A 148 18.74 4.81 18.65
N THR A 149 17.97 5.49 17.81
CA THR A 149 18.24 5.61 16.35
C THR A 149 19.30 6.66 16.03
N SER A 150 20.22 6.92 16.94
CA SER A 150 21.40 7.75 16.64
C SER A 150 22.54 6.89 16.05
N PRO A 151 23.42 7.47 15.24
CA PRO A 151 24.62 6.76 14.77
C PRO A 151 25.40 6.20 15.94
N LYS A 152 25.84 4.94 15.84
CA LYS A 152 26.64 4.26 16.87
C LYS A 152 27.93 5.02 17.23
N PHE A 153 28.48 5.77 16.29
CA PHE A 153 29.72 6.51 16.42
C PHE A 153 29.50 7.98 16.12
N LYS A 154 30.13 8.85 16.88
CA LYS A 154 30.18 10.29 16.59
C LYS A 154 31.31 10.51 15.59
N TYR A 155 30.95 10.93 14.40
CA TYR A 155 31.90 11.27 13.36
C TYR A 155 32.28 12.76 13.43
N PRO A 156 33.53 13.14 13.05
CA PRO A 156 33.91 14.55 12.95
C PRO A 156 33.09 15.26 11.85
N VAL A 157 32.90 16.56 12.00
CA VAL A 157 31.99 17.37 11.14
C VAL A 157 32.35 17.25 9.64
N TRP A 158 33.64 17.17 9.31
CA TRP A 158 34.08 17.06 7.92
C TRP A 158 33.60 15.78 7.22
N THR A 159 33.38 14.67 7.96
CA THR A 159 32.83 13.45 7.36
C THR A 159 31.38 13.62 6.88
N TYR A 160 30.60 14.48 7.55
CA TYR A 160 29.25 14.82 7.09
C TYR A 160 29.25 15.62 5.78
N LEU A 161 30.30 16.43 5.54
CA LEU A 161 30.45 17.16 4.27
C LEU A 161 30.76 16.23 3.10
N ILE A 162 31.40 15.08 3.36
CA ILE A 162 31.73 14.09 2.32
C ILE A 162 30.56 13.13 2.05
N LEU A 163 29.58 13.01 2.94
CA LEU A 163 28.43 12.10 2.77
C LEU A 163 27.72 12.23 1.41
N PRO A 164 27.40 13.43 0.90
CA PRO A 164 26.75 13.56 -0.41
C PRO A 164 27.62 12.98 -1.53
N LEU A 165 28.95 13.19 -1.47
CA LEU A 165 29.87 12.65 -2.46
C LEU A 165 29.91 11.12 -2.42
N LEU A 166 29.97 10.55 -1.21
CA LEU A 166 29.92 9.09 -1.03
C LEU A 166 28.58 8.51 -1.47
N ALA A 167 27.47 9.22 -1.26
CA ALA A 167 26.16 8.84 -1.75
C ALA A 167 26.11 8.79 -3.28
N LEU A 168 26.72 9.77 -3.97
CA LEU A 168 26.85 9.76 -5.42
C LEU A 168 27.74 8.59 -5.91
N CYS A 169 28.80 8.25 -5.18
CA CYS A 169 29.60 7.06 -5.50
C CYS A 169 28.77 5.78 -5.39
N LEU A 170 27.91 5.66 -4.37
CA LEU A 170 26.99 4.52 -4.24
C LEU A 170 25.97 4.46 -5.37
N GLU A 171 25.47 5.61 -5.84
CA GLU A 171 24.58 5.67 -7.00
C GLU A 171 25.26 5.17 -8.28
N ILE A 172 26.53 5.54 -8.49
CA ILE A 172 27.33 4.99 -9.61
C ILE A 172 27.46 3.47 -9.50
N VAL A 173 27.74 2.95 -8.30
CA VAL A 173 27.80 1.49 -8.07
C VAL A 173 26.46 0.82 -8.39
N ALA A 174 25.35 1.43 -7.99
CA ALA A 174 24.00 0.94 -8.28
C ALA A 174 23.69 0.94 -9.80
N ALA A 175 24.29 1.83 -10.57
CA ALA A 175 24.11 1.92 -12.02
C ALA A 175 24.98 0.90 -12.81
N LEU A 176 26.02 0.32 -12.21
CA LEU A 176 26.93 -0.62 -12.90
C LEU A 176 26.22 -1.84 -13.53
N PRO A 177 25.25 -2.52 -12.86
CA PRO A 177 24.57 -3.66 -13.48
C PRO A 177 23.82 -3.28 -14.76
N SER A 178 23.20 -2.10 -14.80
CA SER A 178 22.47 -1.63 -15.99
C SER A 178 23.43 -1.28 -17.13
N ALA A 179 24.57 -0.66 -16.82
CA ALA A 179 25.61 -0.33 -17.80
C ALA A 179 26.23 -1.61 -18.41
N THR A 180 26.51 -2.62 -17.59
CA THR A 180 27.04 -3.91 -18.08
C THR A 180 26.04 -4.64 -18.98
N ILE A 181 24.76 -4.66 -18.62
CA ILE A 181 23.70 -5.27 -19.46
C ILE A 181 23.61 -4.53 -20.80
N HIS A 182 23.72 -3.20 -20.78
CA HIS A 182 23.63 -2.39 -22.00
C HIS A 182 24.83 -2.67 -22.93
N LEU A 183 26.03 -2.78 -22.39
CA LEU A 183 27.24 -3.14 -23.13
C LEU A 183 27.14 -4.55 -23.75
N ILE A 184 26.71 -5.55 -22.96
CA ILE A 184 26.53 -6.92 -23.47
C ILE A 184 25.54 -6.94 -24.64
N LYS A 185 24.42 -6.22 -24.54
CA LYS A 185 23.44 -6.12 -25.63
C LYS A 185 24.00 -5.44 -26.90
N GLN A 186 24.98 -4.57 -26.80
CA GLN A 186 25.63 -3.97 -27.96
C GLN A 186 26.61 -4.93 -28.66
N PHE A 187 27.28 -5.82 -27.91
CA PHE A 187 28.21 -6.82 -28.45
C PHE A 187 27.53 -8.06 -29.04
N VAL A 188 26.27 -8.33 -28.68
CA VAL A 188 25.48 -9.49 -29.16
C VAL A 188 24.62 -9.14 -30.39
N LYS A 189 24.60 -7.87 -30.81
CA LYS A 189 24.01 -7.42 -32.08
C LYS A 189 25.08 -7.36 -33.15
#